data_0db77cb078508f9f41b6de30329c932e
#
_entry.id   0db77cb078508f9f41b6de30329c932e
#
_cell.length_a   1.000
_cell.length_b   1.000
_cell.length_c   1.000
_cell.angle_alpha   90.00
_cell.angle_beta   90.00
_cell.angle_gamma   90.00
#
_symmetry.space_group_name_H-M   'P 1'
#
loop_
_entity.id
_entity.type
_entity.pdbx_description
1 polymer ?
#
loop_
_entity_poly.entity_id
_entity_poly.type
_entity_poly.pdbx_seq_one_letter_code
_entity_poly.pdbx_strand_id
1 'polypeptide(L)'
;LCCVYSEYYVRETAHPAEAPSRQRMLFDAFIALVNEHAKSEHNLAFYADKLCLSQRYLSRVVWQTSGVYAKEWIDRAVITEAKVMLRHGQMAVAAISDALNFPNPSFFNKYFKRQTGQTPLAFRNG
;
A
#
# COMPACT_ATOMS: atom_id res chain seq x y z
N LEU A 1 19.22 2.80 -9.52
CA LEU A 1 18.10 3.63 -9.13
C LEU A 1 17.76 3.47 -7.67
N CYS A 2 17.65 2.23 -7.21
CA CYS A 2 17.38 2.01 -5.82
C CYS A 2 18.48 2.59 -4.95
N CYS A 3 19.70 2.52 -5.41
CA CYS A 3 20.82 3.05 -4.65
C CYS A 3 20.73 4.56 -4.52
N VAL A 4 20.27 5.22 -5.57
CA VAL A 4 20.11 6.66 -5.53
C VAL A 4 19.11 7.05 -4.47
N TYR A 5 18.01 6.32 -4.41
CA TYR A 5 16.97 6.56 -3.43
C TYR A 5 17.54 6.40 -2.02
N SER A 6 18.31 5.34 -1.80
CA SER A 6 18.92 5.11 -0.52
C SER A 6 19.91 6.22 -0.16
N GLU A 7 20.64 6.70 -1.11
CA GLU A 7 21.57 7.79 -0.87
C GLU A 7 20.85 9.04 -0.42
N TYR A 8 19.71 9.31 -1.02
CA TYR A 8 18.93 10.46 -0.62
C TYR A 8 18.54 10.37 0.84
N TYR A 9 18.07 9.22 1.30
CA TYR A 9 17.70 9.07 2.69
C TYR A 9 18.90 9.10 3.61
N VAL A 10 20.04 8.62 3.16
CA VAL A 10 21.23 8.70 3.96
C VAL A 10 21.62 10.15 4.21
N ARG A 11 21.45 10.99 3.21
CA ARG A 11 21.76 12.40 3.39
C ARG A 11 20.76 13.06 4.33
N GLU A 12 19.50 12.64 4.26
CA GLU A 12 18.52 13.17 5.18
C GLU A 12 18.88 12.84 6.61
N THR A 13 19.39 11.64 6.83
CA THR A 13 19.73 11.22 8.17
C THR A 13 20.98 11.88 8.69
N ALA A 14 21.61 12.71 7.88
CA ALA A 14 22.78 13.43 8.36
C ALA A 14 22.41 14.44 9.44
N HIS A 15 21.15 14.69 9.62
CA HIS A 15 20.71 15.54 10.70
C HIS A 15 20.87 14.80 12.01
N PRO A 16 21.79 15.21 12.84
CA PRO A 16 22.10 14.41 13.99
C PRO A 16 21.04 14.36 15.03
N ALA A 17 20.46 15.44 15.31
CA ALA A 17 19.59 15.50 16.43
C ALA A 17 18.36 14.67 16.27
N GLU A 18 17.92 14.59 15.08
CA GLU A 18 16.74 13.93 14.85
C GLU A 18 16.94 12.59 14.47
N ALA A 19 18.02 12.24 14.00
CA ALA A 19 18.29 10.95 13.56
C ALA A 19 17.15 10.04 13.79
N PRO A 20 16.03 10.26 13.18
CA PRO A 20 15.01 9.29 13.26
C PRO A 20 15.67 8.07 12.77
N SER A 21 15.33 7.00 13.34
CA SER A 21 15.94 5.78 12.99
C SER A 21 15.80 5.59 11.48
N ARG A 22 16.76 4.90 10.92
CA ARG A 22 16.68 4.51 9.54
C ARG A 22 15.36 3.79 9.27
N GLN A 23 14.90 3.03 10.27
CA GLN A 23 13.63 2.32 10.15
C GLN A 23 12.47 3.28 9.92
N ARG A 24 12.45 4.40 10.61
CA ARG A 24 11.37 5.35 10.44
C ARG A 24 11.37 5.93 9.03
N MET A 25 12.55 6.21 8.50
CA MET A 25 12.65 6.75 7.16
C MET A 25 12.23 5.72 6.12
N LEU A 26 12.59 4.45 6.33
CA LEU A 26 12.16 3.40 5.43
C LEU A 26 10.65 3.21 5.50
N PHE A 27 10.08 3.30 6.68
CA PHE A 27 8.65 3.20 6.83
C PHE A 27 7.94 4.34 6.08
N ASP A 28 8.40 5.57 6.26
CA ASP A 28 7.79 6.71 5.58
C ASP A 28 7.89 6.55 4.06
N ALA A 29 9.02 6.06 3.57
CA ALA A 29 9.19 5.82 2.15
C ALA A 29 8.23 4.74 1.65
N PHE A 30 8.04 3.69 2.45
CA PHE A 30 7.11 2.63 2.11
C PHE A 30 5.69 3.18 2.01
N ILE A 31 5.28 3.97 2.98
CA ILE A 31 3.92 4.54 2.98
C ILE A 31 3.72 5.45 1.76
N ALA A 32 4.73 6.24 1.41
CA ALA A 32 4.63 7.09 0.24
C ALA A 32 4.44 6.28 -1.03
N LEU A 33 5.19 5.17 -1.15
CA LEU A 33 5.05 4.29 -2.30
C LEU A 33 3.69 3.62 -2.33
N VAL A 34 3.18 3.21 -1.17
CA VAL A 34 1.87 2.58 -1.10
C VAL A 34 0.80 3.57 -1.58
N ASN A 35 0.86 4.80 -1.11
CA ASN A 35 -0.12 5.79 -1.54
C ASN A 35 -0.06 6.07 -3.03
N GLU A 36 1.12 5.92 -3.61
CA GLU A 36 1.30 6.21 -5.03
C GLU A 36 0.91 5.05 -5.92
N HIS A 37 1.17 3.82 -5.48
CA HIS A 37 1.05 2.64 -6.34
C HIS A 37 -0.03 1.64 -5.93
N ALA A 38 -0.76 1.87 -4.84
CA ALA A 38 -1.68 0.86 -4.33
C ALA A 38 -2.76 0.47 -5.33
N LYS A 39 -3.14 1.37 -6.23
CA LYS A 39 -4.16 1.05 -7.21
C LYS A 39 -3.78 -0.13 -8.09
N SER A 40 -2.51 -0.25 -8.42
CA SER A 40 -2.09 -1.29 -9.35
C SER A 40 -1.16 -2.33 -8.74
N GLU A 41 -0.52 -2.03 -7.62
CA GLU A 41 0.47 -2.91 -7.04
C GLU A 41 0.06 -3.35 -5.66
N HIS A 42 -0.36 -4.60 -5.54
CA HIS A 42 -0.85 -5.13 -4.27
C HIS A 42 0.15 -6.06 -3.60
N ASN A 43 1.30 -6.28 -4.22
CA ASN A 43 2.26 -7.25 -3.75
C ASN A 43 3.41 -6.56 -3.02
N LEU A 44 3.72 -7.06 -1.84
CA LEU A 44 4.81 -6.49 -1.05
C LEU A 44 6.14 -6.54 -1.79
N ALA A 45 6.33 -7.54 -2.66
CA ALA A 45 7.58 -7.65 -3.41
C ALA A 45 7.87 -6.40 -4.23
N PHE A 46 6.85 -5.79 -4.81
CA PHE A 46 7.04 -4.58 -5.59
C PHE A 46 7.65 -3.47 -4.73
N TYR A 47 7.10 -3.28 -3.55
CA TYR A 47 7.58 -2.21 -2.67
C TYR A 47 8.96 -2.49 -2.11
N ALA A 48 9.22 -3.73 -1.76
CA ALA A 48 10.54 -4.10 -1.27
C ALA A 48 11.59 -3.87 -2.35
N ASP A 49 11.25 -4.21 -3.59
CA ASP A 49 12.16 -4.02 -4.69
C ASP A 49 12.45 -2.54 -4.92
N LYS A 50 11.43 -1.70 -4.83
CA LYS A 50 11.60 -0.27 -4.99
C LYS A 50 12.50 0.32 -3.92
N LEU A 51 12.50 -0.25 -2.74
CA LEU A 51 13.30 0.23 -1.63
C LEU A 51 14.63 -0.49 -1.49
N CYS A 52 14.94 -1.39 -2.42
CA CYS A 52 16.17 -2.17 -2.40
C CYS A 52 16.29 -3.02 -1.14
N LEU A 53 15.17 -3.55 -0.68
CA LEU A 53 15.13 -4.36 0.54
C LEU A 53 14.53 -5.71 0.24
N SER A 54 14.84 -6.69 1.09
CA SER A 54 14.13 -7.96 1.01
C SER A 54 12.74 -7.76 1.59
N GLN A 55 11.81 -8.60 1.18
CA GLN A 55 10.45 -8.53 1.73
C GLN A 55 10.45 -8.76 3.23
N ARG A 56 11.30 -9.68 3.70
CA ARG A 56 11.38 -9.97 5.11
C ARG A 56 11.84 -8.74 5.91
N TYR A 57 12.86 -8.07 5.42
CA TYR A 57 13.39 -6.90 6.11
C TYR A 57 12.37 -5.76 6.12
N LEU A 58 11.73 -5.53 4.99
CA LEU A 58 10.72 -4.49 4.91
C LEU A 58 9.56 -4.79 5.85
N SER A 59 9.11 -6.04 5.90
CA SER A 59 8.04 -6.43 6.80
C SER A 59 8.44 -6.17 8.25
N ARG A 60 9.67 -6.48 8.60
CA ARG A 60 10.14 -6.25 9.96
C ARG A 60 10.17 -4.77 10.30
N VAL A 61 10.68 -3.96 9.39
CA VAL A 61 10.76 -2.52 9.62
C VAL A 61 9.38 -1.93 9.82
N VAL A 62 8.42 -2.30 8.96
CA VAL A 62 7.07 -1.77 9.06
C VAL A 62 6.42 -2.20 10.37
N TRP A 63 6.60 -3.47 10.74
CA TRP A 63 6.03 -3.97 11.97
C TRP A 63 6.63 -3.27 13.19
N GLN A 64 7.95 -3.11 13.21
CA GLN A 64 8.61 -2.50 14.36
C GLN A 64 8.30 -1.02 14.49
N THR A 65 8.02 -0.37 13.38
CA THR A 65 7.75 1.07 13.41
C THR A 65 6.30 1.38 13.71
N SER A 66 5.39 0.60 13.15
CA SER A 66 3.96 0.91 13.25
C SER A 66 3.13 -0.08 14.05
N GLY A 67 3.64 -1.27 14.27
CA GLY A 67 2.85 -2.32 14.91
C GLY A 67 1.81 -2.95 14.01
N VAL A 68 1.87 -2.66 12.72
CA VAL A 68 0.92 -3.18 11.74
C VAL A 68 1.71 -3.83 10.61
N TYR A 69 1.20 -4.93 10.09
CA TYR A 69 1.91 -5.64 9.02
C TYR A 69 1.90 -4.83 7.73
N ALA A 70 2.98 -4.95 6.97
CA ALA A 70 3.12 -4.21 5.72
C ALA A 70 1.97 -4.51 4.75
N LYS A 71 1.58 -5.78 4.67
CA LYS A 71 0.49 -6.16 3.79
C LYS A 71 -0.80 -5.45 4.16
N GLU A 72 -1.02 -5.24 5.43
CA GLU A 72 -2.22 -4.57 5.89
C GLU A 72 -2.26 -3.11 5.46
N TRP A 73 -1.11 -2.44 5.46
CA TRP A 73 -1.04 -1.07 4.96
C TRP A 73 -1.40 -1.01 3.49
N ILE A 74 -0.91 -1.99 2.71
CA ILE A 74 -1.24 -2.06 1.29
C ILE A 74 -2.73 -2.28 1.11
N ASP A 75 -3.30 -3.22 1.87
CA ASP A 75 -4.72 -3.52 1.76
C ASP A 75 -5.58 -2.31 2.12
N ARG A 76 -5.22 -1.58 3.14
CA ARG A 76 -5.96 -0.38 3.53
C ARG A 76 -5.97 0.66 2.41
N ALA A 77 -4.83 0.84 1.76
CA ALA A 77 -4.74 1.81 0.68
C ALA A 77 -5.58 1.39 -0.52
N VAL A 78 -5.53 0.10 -0.87
CA VAL A 78 -6.32 -0.41 -1.99
C VAL A 78 -7.81 -0.26 -1.69
N ILE A 79 -8.22 -0.59 -0.47
CA ILE A 79 -9.63 -0.48 -0.10
C ILE A 79 -10.09 0.97 -0.09
N THR A 80 -9.24 1.89 0.34
CA THR A 80 -9.58 3.31 0.32
C THR A 80 -9.85 3.77 -1.10
N GLU A 81 -9.01 3.36 -2.05
CA GLU A 81 -9.23 3.70 -3.45
C GLU A 81 -10.52 3.09 -3.97
N ALA A 82 -10.78 1.83 -3.59
CA ALA A 82 -11.99 1.16 -4.02
C ALA A 82 -13.24 1.89 -3.49
N LYS A 83 -13.20 2.31 -2.25
CA LYS A 83 -14.33 3.03 -1.66
C LYS A 83 -14.59 4.34 -2.37
N VAL A 84 -13.54 5.06 -2.71
CA VAL A 84 -13.69 6.32 -3.44
C VAL A 84 -14.34 6.07 -4.79
N MET A 85 -13.88 5.06 -5.52
CA MET A 85 -14.45 4.74 -6.82
C MET A 85 -15.90 4.32 -6.72
N LEU A 86 -16.25 3.56 -5.67
CA LEU A 86 -17.62 3.11 -5.48
C LEU A 86 -18.55 4.25 -5.14
N ARG A 87 -18.08 5.21 -4.36
CA ARG A 87 -18.95 6.32 -3.94
C ARG A 87 -19.03 7.43 -4.95
N HIS A 88 -17.92 7.79 -5.54
CA HIS A 88 -17.87 8.99 -6.37
C HIS A 88 -17.94 8.72 -7.86
N GLY A 89 -17.75 7.48 -8.28
CA GLY A 89 -17.78 7.15 -9.68
C GLY A 89 -19.09 6.48 -10.05
N GLN A 90 -19.32 6.43 -11.35
CA GLN A 90 -20.47 5.71 -11.87
C GLN A 90 -19.99 4.39 -12.47
N MET A 91 -18.80 3.96 -12.11
CA MET A 91 -18.22 2.77 -12.69
C MET A 91 -18.90 1.52 -12.14
N ALA A 92 -19.08 0.54 -13.01
CA ALA A 92 -19.54 -0.75 -12.56
C ALA A 92 -18.47 -1.42 -11.71
N VAL A 93 -18.89 -2.33 -10.83
CA VAL A 93 -17.95 -3.04 -9.97
C VAL A 93 -16.88 -3.75 -10.80
N ALA A 94 -17.27 -4.33 -11.94
CA ALA A 94 -16.31 -4.99 -12.81
C ALA A 94 -15.25 -4.02 -13.35
N ALA A 95 -15.67 -2.80 -13.68
CA ALA A 95 -14.73 -1.79 -14.16
C ALA A 95 -13.78 -1.36 -13.06
N ILE A 96 -14.29 -1.25 -11.84
CA ILE A 96 -13.45 -0.89 -10.69
C ILE A 96 -12.42 -1.98 -10.44
N SER A 97 -12.85 -3.24 -10.51
CA SER A 97 -11.94 -4.36 -10.35
C SER A 97 -10.79 -4.28 -11.35
N ASP A 98 -11.12 -3.97 -12.59
CA ASP A 98 -10.12 -3.87 -13.63
C ASP A 98 -9.20 -2.67 -13.40
N ALA A 99 -9.77 -1.54 -13.00
CA ALA A 99 -8.99 -0.34 -12.74
C ALA A 99 -8.01 -0.54 -11.58
N LEU A 100 -8.37 -1.38 -10.63
CA LEU A 100 -7.51 -1.68 -9.48
C LEU A 100 -6.62 -2.88 -9.73
N ASN A 101 -6.59 -3.36 -10.97
CA ASN A 101 -5.67 -4.42 -11.39
C ASN A 101 -5.94 -5.76 -10.69
N PHE A 102 -7.20 -6.07 -10.43
CA PHE A 102 -7.56 -7.38 -9.92
C PHE A 102 -7.80 -8.34 -11.09
N PRO A 103 -7.56 -9.63 -10.88
CA PRO A 103 -7.69 -10.59 -11.98
C PRO A 103 -9.12 -10.74 -12.51
N ASN A 104 -10.12 -10.57 -11.65
CA ASN A 104 -11.50 -10.63 -12.08
C ASN A 104 -12.40 -10.04 -11.01
N PRO A 105 -13.67 -9.71 -11.35
CA PRO A 105 -14.56 -9.10 -10.37
C PRO A 105 -14.88 -9.98 -9.17
N SER A 106 -14.90 -11.30 -9.36
CA SER A 106 -15.16 -12.20 -8.23
C SER A 106 -14.07 -12.11 -7.18
N PHE A 107 -12.83 -12.02 -7.63
CA PHE A 107 -11.71 -11.88 -6.71
C PHE A 107 -11.81 -10.57 -5.95
N PHE A 108 -12.13 -9.49 -6.66
CA PHE A 108 -12.29 -8.18 -6.04
C PHE A 108 -13.42 -8.20 -5.01
N ASN A 109 -14.55 -8.82 -5.35
CA ASN A 109 -15.67 -8.91 -4.42
C ASN A 109 -15.27 -9.61 -3.13
N LYS A 110 -14.57 -10.72 -3.23
CA LYS A 110 -14.13 -11.46 -2.06
C LYS A 110 -13.12 -10.66 -1.24
N TYR A 111 -12.20 -10.02 -1.93
CA TYR A 111 -11.18 -9.22 -1.28
C TYR A 111 -11.82 -8.07 -0.49
N PHE A 112 -12.71 -7.33 -1.14
CA PHE A 112 -13.36 -6.19 -0.51
C PHE A 112 -14.19 -6.65 0.69
N LYS A 113 -14.95 -7.72 0.53
CA LYS A 113 -15.78 -8.23 1.61
C LYS A 113 -14.92 -8.68 2.80
N ARG A 114 -13.79 -9.30 2.51
CA ARG A 114 -12.91 -9.76 3.59
C ARG A 114 -12.34 -8.57 4.36
N GLN A 115 -12.04 -7.49 3.66
CA GLN A 115 -11.42 -6.33 4.29
C GLN A 115 -12.43 -5.42 5.00
N THR A 116 -13.65 -5.32 4.50
CA THR A 116 -14.62 -4.36 5.02
C THR A 116 -15.85 -5.00 5.65
N GLY A 117 -16.09 -6.27 5.39
CA GLY A 117 -17.29 -6.95 5.87
C GLY A 117 -18.48 -6.81 4.95
N GLN A 118 -18.36 -6.05 3.86
CA GLN A 118 -19.45 -5.84 2.92
C GLN A 118 -18.97 -6.09 1.50
N THR A 119 -19.88 -6.51 0.64
CA THR A 119 -19.54 -6.58 -0.78
C THR A 119 -19.45 -5.16 -1.33
N PRO A 120 -18.75 -4.97 -2.45
CA PRO A 120 -18.67 -3.63 -3.05
C PRO A 120 -20.03 -3.05 -3.38
N LEU A 121 -20.93 -3.88 -3.88
CA LEU A 121 -22.26 -3.40 -4.23
C LEU A 121 -23.04 -2.99 -3.00
N ALA A 122 -22.95 -3.76 -1.92
CA ALA A 122 -23.60 -3.41 -0.67
C ALA A 122 -23.06 -2.10 -0.11
N PHE A 123 -21.76 -1.90 -0.22
CA PHE A 123 -21.14 -0.66 0.24
C PHE A 123 -21.66 0.54 -0.58
N ARG A 124 -21.77 0.36 -1.89
CA ARG A 124 -22.26 1.44 -2.76
C ARG A 124 -23.70 1.81 -2.44
N ASN A 125 -24.52 0.82 -2.21
CA ASN A 125 -25.93 1.05 -1.96
C ASN A 125 -26.24 1.45 -0.51
N GLY A 126 -25.31 1.18 0.35
CA GLY A 126 -25.46 1.54 1.76
C GLY A 126 -24.95 2.91 2.04
#